data_60189921648de43a6f1b99d0ac780228
#
_entry.id   60189921648de43a6f1b99d0ac780228
#
_cell.length_a   1.000
_cell.length_b   1.000
_cell.length_c   1.000
_cell.angle_alpha   90.00
_cell.angle_beta   90.00
_cell.angle_gamma   90.00
#
_symmetry.space_group_name_H-M   'P 1'
#
loop_
_entity.id
_entity.type
_entity.pdbx_description
1 polymer ?
#
loop_
_entity_poly.entity_id
_entity_poly.type
_entity_poly.pdbx_seq_one_letter_code
_entity_poly.pdbx_strand_id
1 'polypeptide(L)'
;MKKLLFILLLTTFSFAQRKIESHQIINKEKIEGIINRIDSFPTKFIVPRTVDVWLPSNYSKDKKYSVLYMHDGQMLFDATSTWNKQEWMVDDVVSKLNSENKIEDIIVVAIWNIPNLRHMDLYPNKPYQLLSKEIQESIQTEVKKAKFPFDDKKINSDNYLQFIVTELKPYIDKNYSVYTDAEHTGIMGSSMGGLISMYAICEYPNIFGKASCLSTHWVGFRDFENNPIPESFFTYMEKNLPNPKNHKIYFDYGTETLDASYLKYEYRVDEVLQSKGYTSENYKSLKFEGENHSEASWQKRINIPIEFMFGKN
;
A
#
# COMPACT_ATOMS: atom_id res chain seq x y z
N MET A 1 -36.62 -10.23 60.45
CA MET A 1 -36.11 -10.56 59.08
C MET A 1 -35.68 -9.26 58.44
N LYS A 2 -34.36 -8.97 58.41
CA LYS A 2 -33.80 -7.78 57.76
C LYS A 2 -33.48 -8.16 56.31
N LYS A 3 -34.14 -7.48 55.33
CA LYS A 3 -33.83 -7.64 53.89
C LYS A 3 -32.61 -6.81 53.58
N LEU A 4 -31.53 -7.47 53.16
CA LEU A 4 -30.31 -6.83 52.65
C LEU A 4 -30.55 -6.50 51.18
N LEU A 5 -30.53 -5.19 50.85
CA LEU A 5 -30.63 -4.70 49.48
C LEU A 5 -29.21 -4.63 48.89
N PHE A 6 -28.88 -5.53 47.93
CA PHE A 6 -27.64 -5.49 47.21
C PHE A 6 -27.78 -4.48 46.05
N ILE A 7 -27.13 -3.32 46.16
CA ILE A 7 -27.01 -2.36 45.06
C ILE A 7 -25.81 -2.76 44.22
N LEU A 8 -26.08 -3.28 43.02
CA LEU A 8 -25.05 -3.60 42.00
C LEU A 8 -24.65 -2.28 41.31
N LEU A 9 -23.50 -1.71 41.69
CA LEU A 9 -22.90 -0.57 40.96
C LEU A 9 -22.32 -1.09 39.64
N LEU A 10 -23.05 -0.89 38.53
CA LEU A 10 -22.53 -1.04 37.18
C LEU A 10 -21.64 0.17 36.88
N THR A 11 -20.32 -0.01 37.00
CA THR A 11 -19.35 0.96 36.52
C THR A 11 -19.25 0.80 34.98
N THR A 12 -19.93 1.67 34.25
CA THR A 12 -19.74 1.82 32.83
C THR A 12 -18.38 2.48 32.59
N PHE A 13 -17.38 1.69 32.21
CA PHE A 13 -16.14 2.23 31.62
C PHE A 13 -16.46 2.83 30.25
N SER A 14 -16.73 4.12 30.22
CA SER A 14 -16.76 4.89 28.99
C SER A 14 -15.32 5.02 28.51
N PHE A 15 -14.90 4.19 27.55
CA PHE A 15 -13.69 4.45 26.78
C PHE A 15 -13.96 5.71 25.96
N ALA A 16 -13.49 6.84 26.44
CA ALA A 16 -13.46 8.06 25.64
C ALA A 16 -12.63 7.77 24.38
N GLN A 17 -13.29 7.61 23.24
CA GLN A 17 -12.65 7.46 21.96
C GLN A 17 -11.83 8.73 21.71
N ARG A 18 -10.49 8.65 21.77
CA ARG A 18 -9.63 9.81 21.51
C ARG A 18 -10.02 10.37 20.13
N LYS A 19 -10.39 11.64 20.12
CA LYS A 19 -10.69 12.36 18.88
C LYS A 19 -9.43 12.35 18.02
N ILE A 20 -9.53 11.84 16.82
CA ILE A 20 -8.43 11.90 15.85
C ILE A 20 -8.36 13.35 15.36
N GLU A 21 -7.23 14.01 15.62
CA GLU A 21 -6.99 15.38 15.21
C GLU A 21 -6.24 15.39 13.89
N SER A 22 -6.66 16.25 12.98
CA SER A 22 -5.99 16.51 11.71
C SER A 22 -5.78 18.02 11.52
N HIS A 23 -4.72 18.39 10.84
CA HIS A 23 -4.44 19.77 10.46
C HIS A 23 -4.06 19.84 8.99
N GLN A 24 -4.27 21.01 8.36
CA GLN A 24 -3.91 21.20 6.96
C GLN A 24 -2.43 21.52 6.82
N ILE A 25 -1.79 20.88 5.86
CA ILE A 25 -0.47 21.28 5.37
C ILE A 25 -0.67 22.34 4.30
N ILE A 26 -0.18 23.54 4.57
CA ILE A 26 -0.30 24.68 3.66
C ILE A 26 1.06 24.93 3.01
N ASN A 27 1.26 24.40 1.82
CA ASN A 27 2.44 24.69 0.99
C ASN A 27 2.01 24.81 -0.48
N LYS A 28 1.28 25.89 -0.79
CA LYS A 28 0.68 26.10 -2.12
C LYS A 28 1.69 26.24 -3.27
N GLU A 29 2.96 26.48 -2.97
CA GLU A 29 4.02 26.58 -3.98
C GLU A 29 4.53 25.18 -4.42
N LYS A 30 4.22 24.13 -3.64
CA LYS A 30 4.80 22.77 -3.82
C LYS A 30 3.77 21.65 -3.83
N ILE A 31 2.54 21.91 -3.42
CA ILE A 31 1.50 20.91 -3.31
C ILE A 31 0.27 21.41 -4.05
N GLU A 32 -0.10 20.71 -5.10
CA GLU A 32 -1.36 20.91 -5.80
C GLU A 32 -2.49 20.25 -4.99
N GLY A 33 -3.54 21.02 -4.63
CA GLY A 33 -4.64 20.54 -3.79
C GLY A 33 -4.46 20.84 -2.30
N ILE A 34 -4.99 19.96 -1.44
CA ILE A 34 -5.06 20.13 0.02
C ILE A 34 -4.64 18.84 0.70
N ILE A 35 -3.71 18.91 1.66
CA ILE A 35 -3.36 17.78 2.51
C ILE A 35 -3.92 18.00 3.92
N ASN A 36 -4.72 17.06 4.41
CA ASN A 36 -5.09 16.95 5.81
C ASN A 36 -4.20 15.89 6.47
N ARG A 37 -3.29 16.33 7.36
CA ARG A 37 -2.34 15.47 8.06
C ARG A 37 -2.88 15.05 9.41
N ILE A 38 -2.71 13.77 9.73
CA ILE A 38 -2.88 13.17 11.05
C ILE A 38 -1.48 12.70 11.47
N ASP A 39 -0.81 13.42 12.36
CA ASP A 39 0.60 13.17 12.73
C ASP A 39 0.81 11.80 13.37
N SER A 40 -0.18 11.31 14.11
CA SER A 40 -0.11 10.03 14.81
C SER A 40 -1.49 9.37 14.83
N PHE A 41 -1.82 8.69 13.75
CA PHE A 41 -3.10 7.98 13.67
C PHE A 41 -3.16 6.89 14.75
N PRO A 42 -4.14 6.94 15.67
CA PRO A 42 -4.22 5.99 16.76
C PRO A 42 -4.63 4.61 16.25
N THR A 43 -3.90 3.60 16.67
CA THR A 43 -4.13 2.21 16.27
C THR A 43 -3.76 1.25 17.39
N LYS A 44 -4.42 0.10 17.43
CA LYS A 44 -4.10 -1.01 18.33
C LYS A 44 -3.27 -2.11 17.66
N PHE A 45 -3.07 -2.03 16.35
CA PHE A 45 -2.42 -3.10 15.58
C PHE A 45 -0.93 -2.86 15.36
N ILE A 46 -0.54 -1.61 15.15
CA ILE A 46 0.82 -1.24 14.77
C ILE A 46 1.27 0.00 15.54
N VAL A 47 2.52 0.38 15.40
CA VAL A 47 3.00 1.67 15.92
C VAL A 47 2.27 2.79 15.20
N PRO A 48 1.63 3.75 15.92
CA PRO A 48 0.97 4.91 15.32
C PRO A 48 1.89 5.65 14.38
N ARG A 49 1.34 6.13 13.26
CA ARG A 49 2.11 6.78 12.20
C ARG A 49 1.34 7.92 11.56
N THR A 50 2.06 8.77 10.85
CA THR A 50 1.47 9.84 10.08
C THR A 50 0.65 9.29 8.93
N VAL A 51 -0.52 9.88 8.72
CA VAL A 51 -1.38 9.65 7.55
C VAL A 51 -1.74 11.00 6.97
N ASP A 52 -1.47 11.17 5.69
CA ASP A 52 -1.91 12.33 4.92
C ASP A 52 -3.10 11.96 4.05
N VAL A 53 -4.12 12.77 4.06
CA VAL A 53 -5.26 12.66 3.14
C VAL A 53 -5.20 13.82 2.18
N TRP A 54 -4.76 13.54 0.95
CA TRP A 54 -4.74 14.51 -0.12
C TRP A 54 -6.10 14.60 -0.80
N LEU A 55 -6.56 15.82 -1.01
CA LEU A 55 -7.82 16.17 -1.67
C LEU A 55 -7.51 17.07 -2.87
N PRO A 56 -8.15 16.86 -4.03
CA PRO A 56 -8.00 17.79 -5.16
C PRO A 56 -8.50 19.20 -4.80
N SER A 57 -7.96 20.23 -5.46
CA SER A 57 -8.31 21.64 -5.18
C SER A 57 -9.80 21.94 -5.32
N ASN A 58 -10.53 21.16 -6.13
CA ASN A 58 -11.97 21.26 -6.33
C ASN A 58 -12.79 20.24 -5.49
N TYR A 59 -12.21 19.71 -4.41
CA TYR A 59 -12.93 18.76 -3.54
C TYR A 59 -14.23 19.37 -3.01
N SER A 60 -15.33 18.61 -3.12
CA SER A 60 -16.65 18.98 -2.60
C SER A 60 -17.30 17.79 -1.88
N LYS A 61 -18.09 18.07 -0.86
CA LYS A 61 -18.89 17.06 -0.18
C LYS A 61 -20.13 16.65 -0.98
N ASP A 62 -20.43 17.36 -2.06
CA ASP A 62 -21.63 17.11 -2.89
C ASP A 62 -21.41 16.01 -3.93
N LYS A 63 -20.18 15.54 -4.11
CA LYS A 63 -19.83 14.42 -4.99
C LYS A 63 -19.04 13.36 -4.25
N LYS A 64 -18.97 12.16 -4.83
CA LYS A 64 -18.21 11.03 -4.29
C LYS A 64 -16.86 10.88 -5.01
N TYR A 65 -15.88 10.40 -4.26
CA TYR A 65 -14.51 10.18 -4.74
C TYR A 65 -14.13 8.71 -4.55
N SER A 66 -13.40 8.16 -5.50
CA SER A 66 -12.66 6.91 -5.29
C SER A 66 -11.46 7.15 -4.38
N VAL A 67 -10.95 6.10 -3.76
CA VAL A 67 -9.85 6.22 -2.77
C VAL A 67 -8.66 5.41 -3.22
N LEU A 68 -7.50 6.06 -3.31
CA LEU A 68 -6.21 5.42 -3.53
C LEU A 68 -5.39 5.44 -2.23
N TYR A 69 -5.19 4.27 -1.62
CA TYR A 69 -4.26 4.09 -0.50
C TYR A 69 -2.85 3.90 -1.03
N MET A 70 -1.89 4.71 -0.56
CA MET A 70 -0.50 4.61 -1.00
C MET A 70 0.45 4.42 0.18
N HIS A 71 1.36 3.48 0.02
CA HIS A 71 2.45 3.23 0.97
C HIS A 71 3.56 4.26 0.82
N ASP A 72 4.43 4.36 1.83
CA ASP A 72 5.57 5.29 1.84
C ASP A 72 5.14 6.76 1.66
N GLY A 73 4.06 7.15 2.33
CA GLY A 73 3.33 8.41 2.16
C GLY A 73 4.16 9.67 2.24
N GLN A 74 5.29 9.64 2.98
CA GLN A 74 6.23 10.76 3.06
C GLN A 74 6.93 11.10 1.75
N MET A 75 6.89 10.19 0.76
CA MET A 75 7.59 10.35 -0.52
C MET A 75 6.69 10.88 -1.65
N LEU A 76 5.42 11.19 -1.39
CA LEU A 76 4.44 11.35 -2.47
C LEU A 76 4.29 12.77 -3.00
N PHE A 77 4.48 13.83 -2.16
CA PHE A 77 3.98 15.17 -2.45
C PHE A 77 4.99 16.32 -2.32
N ASP A 78 6.13 16.15 -1.68
CA ASP A 78 7.10 17.23 -1.45
C ASP A 78 8.52 16.70 -1.29
N ALA A 79 9.33 16.80 -2.33
CA ALA A 79 10.74 16.39 -2.35
C ALA A 79 11.59 17.08 -1.26
N THR A 80 11.22 18.26 -0.81
CA THR A 80 12.00 18.98 0.20
C THR A 80 11.91 18.36 1.59
N SER A 81 10.83 17.60 1.85
CA SER A 81 10.61 16.88 3.10
C SER A 81 11.20 15.46 3.10
N THR A 82 11.57 14.92 1.93
CA THR A 82 12.07 13.55 1.78
C THR A 82 13.56 13.43 2.09
N TRP A 83 13.99 12.23 2.49
CA TRP A 83 15.38 11.96 2.87
C TRP A 83 16.38 12.05 1.68
N ASN A 84 15.91 11.72 0.46
CA ASN A 84 16.71 11.70 -0.78
C ASN A 84 16.40 12.87 -1.72
N LYS A 85 15.54 13.82 -1.30
CA LYS A 85 15.10 14.97 -2.09
C LYS A 85 14.42 14.59 -3.41
N GLN A 86 13.73 13.46 -3.41
CA GLN A 86 12.89 13.00 -4.52
C GLN A 86 11.46 12.76 -4.02
N GLU A 87 10.50 12.91 -4.90
CA GLU A 87 9.09 12.66 -4.65
C GLU A 87 8.43 11.98 -5.85
N TRP A 88 7.20 11.53 -5.69
CA TRP A 88 6.44 10.89 -6.76
C TRP A 88 5.55 11.86 -7.54
N MET A 89 5.36 13.09 -7.08
CA MET A 89 4.46 14.11 -7.67
C MET A 89 3.03 13.59 -7.89
N VAL A 90 2.51 12.88 -6.90
CA VAL A 90 1.19 12.22 -7.02
C VAL A 90 0.07 13.26 -7.15
N ASP A 91 0.15 14.34 -6.43
CA ASP A 91 -0.79 15.45 -6.46
C ASP A 91 -0.84 16.15 -7.82
N ASP A 92 0.32 16.45 -8.41
CA ASP A 92 0.44 17.03 -9.77
C ASP A 92 -0.15 16.09 -10.82
N VAL A 93 0.25 14.80 -10.75
CA VAL A 93 -0.19 13.81 -11.74
C VAL A 93 -1.69 13.56 -11.66
N VAL A 94 -2.25 13.39 -10.45
CA VAL A 94 -3.69 13.20 -10.27
C VAL A 94 -4.46 14.44 -10.70
N SER A 95 -4.01 15.64 -10.32
CA SER A 95 -4.64 16.90 -10.72
C SER A 95 -4.66 17.08 -12.24
N LYS A 96 -3.54 16.75 -12.91
CA LYS A 96 -3.44 16.78 -14.36
C LYS A 96 -4.38 15.79 -15.04
N LEU A 97 -4.35 14.52 -14.64
CA LEU A 97 -5.23 13.49 -15.22
C LEU A 97 -6.72 13.82 -15.03
N ASN A 98 -7.04 14.43 -13.89
CA ASN A 98 -8.39 14.88 -13.59
C ASN A 98 -8.82 16.07 -14.46
N SER A 99 -7.94 17.08 -14.63
CA SER A 99 -8.18 18.23 -15.50
C SER A 99 -8.35 17.85 -16.97
N GLU A 100 -7.65 16.79 -17.41
CA GLU A 100 -7.77 16.19 -18.74
C GLU A 100 -8.97 15.23 -18.87
N ASN A 101 -9.77 15.09 -17.80
CA ASN A 101 -10.91 14.16 -17.72
C ASN A 101 -10.58 12.69 -18.03
N LYS A 102 -9.34 12.27 -17.76
CA LYS A 102 -8.84 10.91 -18.03
C LYS A 102 -9.20 9.91 -16.94
N ILE A 103 -9.35 10.39 -15.70
CA ILE A 103 -9.67 9.55 -14.54
C ILE A 103 -10.93 10.05 -13.82
N GLU A 104 -11.55 9.16 -13.06
CA GLU A 104 -12.56 9.52 -12.08
C GLU A 104 -11.99 10.41 -10.97
N ASP A 105 -12.86 11.10 -10.24
CA ASP A 105 -12.43 11.89 -9.09
C ASP A 105 -11.90 10.98 -7.98
N ILE A 106 -10.65 11.18 -7.56
CA ILE A 106 -10.03 10.39 -6.49
C ILE A 106 -9.51 11.29 -5.37
N ILE A 107 -9.41 10.71 -4.16
CA ILE A 107 -8.56 11.20 -3.07
C ILE A 107 -7.43 10.21 -2.84
N VAL A 108 -6.30 10.69 -2.28
CA VAL A 108 -5.15 9.83 -1.96
C VAL A 108 -4.94 9.78 -0.46
N VAL A 109 -4.86 8.58 0.09
CA VAL A 109 -4.55 8.32 1.50
C VAL A 109 -3.12 7.80 1.60
N ALA A 110 -2.22 8.69 1.95
CA ALA A 110 -0.78 8.47 2.01
C ALA A 110 -0.36 7.98 3.39
N ILE A 111 0.04 6.72 3.50
CA ILE A 111 0.41 6.07 4.77
C ILE A 111 1.93 6.14 4.91
N TRP A 112 2.41 6.93 5.87
CA TRP A 112 3.84 7.06 6.12
C TRP A 112 4.41 5.77 6.69
N ASN A 113 5.59 5.38 6.25
CA ASN A 113 6.33 4.32 6.88
C ASN A 113 7.11 4.82 8.12
N ILE A 114 7.50 3.90 8.98
CA ILE A 114 8.51 4.10 10.02
C ILE A 114 9.76 3.36 9.56
N PRO A 115 10.88 4.03 9.26
CA PRO A 115 12.03 3.43 8.55
C PRO A 115 12.49 2.09 9.13
N ASN A 116 12.61 2.00 10.45
CA ASN A 116 13.06 0.77 11.13
C ASN A 116 11.99 -0.34 11.20
N LEU A 117 10.74 -0.07 10.81
CA LEU A 117 9.64 -1.03 10.80
C LEU A 117 9.14 -1.34 9.39
N ARG A 118 9.51 -0.48 8.41
CA ARG A 118 8.99 -0.55 7.04
C ARG A 118 9.05 -1.96 6.45
N HIS A 119 10.20 -2.61 6.57
CA HIS A 119 10.37 -3.94 5.99
C HIS A 119 9.44 -4.97 6.63
N MET A 120 9.31 -4.95 7.95
CA MET A 120 8.44 -5.89 8.68
C MET A 120 6.96 -5.62 8.47
N ASP A 121 6.55 -4.35 8.38
CA ASP A 121 5.17 -3.97 8.13
C ASP A 121 4.73 -4.26 6.69
N LEU A 122 5.66 -4.25 5.72
CA LEU A 122 5.34 -4.42 4.31
C LEU A 122 5.72 -5.80 3.74
N TYR A 123 6.38 -6.67 4.51
CA TYR A 123 6.74 -8.02 4.05
C TYR A 123 5.57 -8.99 4.23
N PRO A 124 5.02 -9.62 3.15
CA PRO A 124 3.89 -10.53 3.24
C PRO A 124 4.16 -11.74 4.15
N ASN A 125 3.38 -11.88 5.22
CA ASN A 125 3.59 -12.93 6.22
C ASN A 125 3.23 -14.33 5.69
N LYS A 126 2.07 -14.50 5.08
CA LYS A 126 1.61 -15.85 4.66
C LYS A 126 2.50 -16.48 3.61
N PRO A 127 2.99 -15.77 2.56
CA PRO A 127 4.01 -16.33 1.67
C PRO A 127 5.27 -16.79 2.41
N TYR A 128 5.76 -16.02 3.39
CA TYR A 128 6.91 -16.42 4.21
C TYR A 128 6.64 -17.72 5.00
N GLN A 129 5.42 -17.90 5.50
CA GLN A 129 5.02 -19.12 6.21
C GLN A 129 4.90 -20.37 5.31
N LEU A 130 4.88 -20.20 3.98
CA LEU A 130 4.95 -21.33 3.03
C LEU A 130 6.36 -21.95 2.94
N LEU A 131 7.38 -21.21 3.32
CA LEU A 131 8.76 -21.69 3.34
C LEU A 131 8.95 -22.69 4.49
N SER A 132 9.76 -23.73 4.27
CA SER A 132 10.10 -24.67 5.35
C SER A 132 10.84 -23.95 6.50
N LYS A 133 10.81 -24.53 7.70
CA LYS A 133 11.51 -23.95 8.86
C LYS A 133 13.01 -23.81 8.60
N GLU A 134 13.61 -24.81 7.98
CA GLU A 134 15.03 -24.82 7.62
C GLU A 134 15.38 -23.65 6.68
N ILE A 135 14.50 -23.36 5.69
CA ILE A 135 14.67 -22.23 4.79
C ILE A 135 14.51 -20.92 5.56
N GLN A 136 13.48 -20.80 6.42
CA GLN A 136 13.27 -19.60 7.24
C GLN A 136 14.48 -19.33 8.14
N GLU A 137 15.06 -20.33 8.79
CA GLU A 137 16.27 -20.24 9.63
C GLU A 137 17.50 -19.84 8.79
N SER A 138 17.64 -20.40 7.59
CA SER A 138 18.70 -20.03 6.65
C SER A 138 18.60 -18.55 6.25
N ILE A 139 17.42 -18.07 5.89
CA ILE A 139 17.14 -16.66 5.57
C ILE A 139 17.49 -15.77 6.75
N GLN A 140 17.06 -16.13 7.97
CA GLN A 140 17.36 -15.38 9.20
C GLN A 140 18.87 -15.29 9.45
N THR A 141 19.61 -16.36 9.17
CA THR A 141 21.05 -16.38 9.29
C THR A 141 21.71 -15.41 8.30
N GLU A 142 21.28 -15.41 7.05
CA GLU A 142 21.79 -14.47 6.02
C GLU A 142 21.43 -13.00 6.33
N VAL A 143 20.23 -12.75 6.84
CA VAL A 143 19.78 -11.44 7.31
C VAL A 143 20.69 -10.91 8.43
N LYS A 144 21.00 -11.75 9.43
CA LYS A 144 21.90 -11.41 10.54
C LYS A 144 23.32 -11.11 10.06
N LYS A 145 23.88 -11.95 9.19
CA LYS A 145 25.20 -11.73 8.58
C LYS A 145 25.27 -10.40 7.83
N ALA A 146 24.21 -10.06 7.12
CA ALA A 146 24.11 -8.82 6.36
C ALA A 146 23.84 -7.58 7.23
N LYS A 147 23.63 -7.76 8.56
CA LYS A 147 23.20 -6.70 9.49
C LYS A 147 21.97 -5.94 8.97
N PHE A 148 21.03 -6.67 8.40
CA PHE A 148 19.82 -6.08 7.86
C PHE A 148 18.95 -5.52 9.01
N PRO A 149 18.22 -4.40 8.83
CA PRO A 149 17.56 -3.68 9.93
C PRO A 149 16.46 -4.42 10.69
N PHE A 150 16.16 -5.68 10.34
CA PHE A 150 15.07 -6.43 10.95
C PHE A 150 15.46 -7.78 11.58
N ASP A 151 16.73 -7.96 11.89
CA ASP A 151 17.24 -9.27 12.33
C ASP A 151 16.51 -9.84 13.57
N ASP A 152 15.92 -9.03 14.44
CA ASP A 152 15.19 -9.44 15.64
C ASP A 152 13.66 -9.16 15.58
N LYS A 153 13.12 -8.72 14.45
CA LYS A 153 11.72 -8.29 14.35
C LYS A 153 10.87 -9.34 13.65
N LYS A 154 9.64 -9.47 14.13
CA LYS A 154 8.62 -10.29 13.46
C LYS A 154 8.02 -9.56 12.27
N ILE A 155 7.72 -10.31 11.20
CA ILE A 155 6.85 -9.85 10.12
C ILE A 155 5.51 -9.42 10.72
N ASN A 156 5.06 -8.22 10.37
CA ASN A 156 3.89 -7.57 10.97
C ASN A 156 2.84 -7.14 9.94
N SER A 157 2.97 -7.60 8.71
CA SER A 157 2.13 -7.18 7.59
C SER A 157 0.65 -7.47 7.78
N ASP A 158 0.29 -8.56 8.45
CA ASP A 158 -1.11 -8.88 8.75
C ASP A 158 -1.74 -7.80 9.65
N ASN A 159 -1.03 -7.36 10.69
CA ASN A 159 -1.46 -6.26 11.54
C ASN A 159 -1.48 -4.92 10.79
N TYR A 160 -0.51 -4.69 9.90
CA TYR A 160 -0.48 -3.49 9.07
C TYR A 160 -1.72 -3.42 8.15
N LEU A 161 -2.09 -4.51 7.51
CA LEU A 161 -3.31 -4.56 6.71
C LEU A 161 -4.57 -4.47 7.59
N GLN A 162 -4.60 -5.10 8.76
CA GLN A 162 -5.71 -4.94 9.70
C GLN A 162 -5.90 -3.48 10.13
N PHE A 163 -4.80 -2.75 10.41
CA PHE A 163 -4.86 -1.31 10.66
C PHE A 163 -5.55 -0.57 9.51
N ILE A 164 -5.14 -0.83 8.25
CA ILE A 164 -5.73 -0.16 7.10
C ILE A 164 -7.22 -0.47 6.98
N VAL A 165 -7.59 -1.74 7.02
CA VAL A 165 -8.97 -2.16 6.68
C VAL A 165 -9.97 -1.99 7.83
N THR A 166 -9.52 -2.00 9.11
CA THR A 166 -10.44 -1.97 10.25
C THR A 166 -10.41 -0.65 11.03
N GLU A 167 -9.39 0.18 10.84
CA GLU A 167 -9.27 1.46 11.55
C GLU A 167 -9.16 2.64 10.58
N LEU A 168 -8.20 2.63 9.65
CA LEU A 168 -7.97 3.75 8.75
C LEU A 168 -9.08 3.90 7.71
N LYS A 169 -9.43 2.82 6.98
CA LYS A 169 -10.50 2.90 5.97
C LYS A 169 -11.84 3.32 6.57
N PRO A 170 -12.34 2.77 7.69
CA PRO A 170 -13.56 3.25 8.32
C PRO A 170 -13.50 4.73 8.74
N TYR A 171 -12.32 5.23 9.13
CA TYR A 171 -12.13 6.65 9.41
C TYR A 171 -12.28 7.49 8.13
N ILE A 172 -11.65 7.08 7.03
CA ILE A 172 -11.75 7.77 5.74
C ILE A 172 -13.21 7.77 5.24
N ASP A 173 -13.86 6.61 5.23
CA ASP A 173 -15.24 6.43 4.78
C ASP A 173 -16.23 7.33 5.55
N LYS A 174 -15.96 7.55 6.83
CA LYS A 174 -16.81 8.37 7.71
C LYS A 174 -16.58 9.88 7.55
N ASN A 175 -15.33 10.30 7.28
CA ASN A 175 -14.95 11.72 7.37
C ASN A 175 -14.84 12.41 6.01
N TYR A 176 -14.78 11.65 4.91
CA TYR A 176 -14.66 12.16 3.56
C TYR A 176 -15.82 11.67 2.69
N SER A 177 -16.12 12.42 1.61
CA SER A 177 -17.21 12.04 0.69
C SER A 177 -16.69 11.05 -0.34
N VAL A 178 -16.58 9.78 0.04
CA VAL A 178 -15.99 8.71 -0.78
C VAL A 178 -16.98 7.60 -1.07
N TYR A 179 -16.72 6.84 -2.14
CA TYR A 179 -17.27 5.51 -2.32
C TYR A 179 -16.61 4.55 -1.32
N THR A 180 -17.35 3.55 -0.84
CA THR A 180 -16.87 2.65 0.23
C THR A 180 -16.65 1.21 -0.24
N ASP A 181 -17.04 0.91 -1.47
CA ASP A 181 -16.94 -0.40 -2.10
C ASP A 181 -15.54 -0.67 -2.69
N ALA A 182 -15.29 -1.94 -3.04
CA ALA A 182 -14.01 -2.38 -3.57
C ALA A 182 -13.71 -1.79 -4.96
N GLU A 183 -14.72 -1.61 -5.80
CA GLU A 183 -14.57 -1.08 -7.16
C GLU A 183 -13.91 0.31 -7.15
N HIS A 184 -14.21 1.13 -6.14
CA HIS A 184 -13.70 2.48 -5.98
C HIS A 184 -12.52 2.59 -4.98
N THR A 185 -11.96 1.45 -4.57
CA THR A 185 -10.85 1.42 -3.61
C THR A 185 -9.61 0.76 -4.22
N GLY A 186 -8.54 1.53 -4.35
CA GLY A 186 -7.24 1.07 -4.84
C GLY A 186 -6.16 1.11 -3.75
N ILE A 187 -5.12 0.28 -3.94
CA ILE A 187 -3.92 0.27 -3.10
C ILE A 187 -2.66 0.24 -3.98
N MET A 188 -1.62 0.97 -3.61
CA MET A 188 -0.45 1.16 -4.46
C MET A 188 0.83 1.39 -3.66
N GLY A 189 1.94 0.93 -4.21
CA GLY A 189 3.28 1.22 -3.71
C GLY A 189 4.38 0.64 -4.56
N SER A 190 5.62 0.99 -4.23
CA SER A 190 6.81 0.47 -4.93
C SER A 190 7.63 -0.46 -4.04
N SER A 191 8.41 -1.33 -4.66
CA SER A 191 9.34 -2.20 -3.95
C SER A 191 8.61 -3.07 -2.92
N MET A 192 8.92 -2.94 -1.64
CA MET A 192 8.17 -3.54 -0.54
C MET A 192 6.70 -3.08 -0.51
N GLY A 193 6.43 -1.82 -0.92
CA GLY A 193 5.07 -1.30 -1.10
C GLY A 193 4.31 -2.03 -2.21
N GLY A 194 4.99 -2.48 -3.26
CA GLY A 194 4.41 -3.34 -4.30
C GLY A 194 4.04 -4.72 -3.74
N LEU A 195 4.93 -5.34 -2.95
CA LEU A 195 4.64 -6.63 -2.29
C LEU A 195 3.41 -6.57 -1.39
N ILE A 196 3.31 -5.56 -0.53
CA ILE A 196 2.16 -5.45 0.38
C ILE A 196 0.89 -5.06 -0.36
N SER A 197 0.95 -4.33 -1.49
CA SER A 197 -0.21 -4.04 -2.34
C SER A 197 -0.77 -5.31 -2.99
N MET A 198 0.11 -6.16 -3.52
CA MET A 198 -0.25 -7.49 -4.02
C MET A 198 -0.88 -8.34 -2.91
N TYR A 199 -0.27 -8.35 -1.72
CA TYR A 199 -0.76 -9.10 -0.58
C TYR A 199 -2.12 -8.59 -0.10
N ALA A 200 -2.34 -7.27 -0.10
CA ALA A 200 -3.59 -6.64 0.32
C ALA A 200 -4.77 -7.03 -0.57
N ILE A 201 -4.61 -7.03 -1.89
CA ILE A 201 -5.71 -7.40 -2.79
C ILE A 201 -6.04 -8.90 -2.71
N CYS A 202 -5.04 -9.74 -2.38
CA CYS A 202 -5.25 -11.17 -2.13
C CYS A 202 -5.98 -11.42 -0.80
N GLU A 203 -5.62 -10.70 0.27
CA GLU A 203 -6.19 -10.91 1.61
C GLU A 203 -7.55 -10.25 1.79
N TYR A 204 -7.77 -9.10 1.14
CA TYR A 204 -8.96 -8.27 1.30
C TYR A 204 -9.61 -7.90 -0.04
N PRO A 205 -9.98 -8.89 -0.88
CA PRO A 205 -10.54 -8.62 -2.22
C PRO A 205 -11.90 -7.91 -2.18
N ASN A 206 -12.61 -7.99 -1.07
CA ASN A 206 -13.87 -7.26 -0.87
C ASN A 206 -13.67 -5.79 -0.44
N ILE A 207 -12.42 -5.40 -0.17
CA ILE A 207 -12.03 -4.04 0.22
C ILE A 207 -11.27 -3.35 -0.93
N PHE A 208 -10.30 -4.05 -1.54
CA PHE A 208 -9.47 -3.53 -2.61
C PHE A 208 -9.84 -4.18 -3.94
N GLY A 209 -10.46 -3.42 -4.84
CA GLY A 209 -10.74 -3.88 -6.20
C GLY A 209 -9.59 -3.61 -7.18
N LYS A 210 -8.60 -2.79 -6.77
CA LYS A 210 -7.50 -2.35 -7.63
C LYS A 210 -6.19 -2.37 -6.85
N ALA A 211 -5.12 -2.91 -7.46
CA ALA A 211 -3.78 -2.88 -6.88
C ALA A 211 -2.74 -2.49 -7.93
N SER A 212 -1.78 -1.64 -7.54
CA SER A 212 -0.62 -1.30 -8.37
C SER A 212 0.68 -1.55 -7.62
N CYS A 213 1.54 -2.36 -8.20
CA CYS A 213 2.73 -2.93 -7.61
C CYS A 213 3.94 -2.54 -8.47
N LEU A 214 4.58 -1.40 -8.16
CA LEU A 214 5.68 -0.86 -8.94
C LEU A 214 7.01 -1.46 -8.47
N SER A 215 7.86 -1.86 -9.40
CA SER A 215 9.20 -2.42 -9.09
C SER A 215 9.16 -3.39 -7.91
N THR A 216 8.24 -4.37 -7.95
CA THR A 216 7.92 -5.23 -6.81
C THR A 216 9.14 -5.99 -6.31
N HIS A 217 9.40 -5.94 -4.99
CA HIS A 217 10.61 -6.50 -4.37
C HIS A 217 10.57 -8.03 -4.23
N TRP A 218 10.50 -8.73 -5.37
CA TRP A 218 10.36 -10.19 -5.41
C TRP A 218 11.46 -10.95 -4.66
N VAL A 219 12.66 -10.40 -4.60
CA VAL A 219 13.80 -11.03 -3.91
C VAL A 219 13.65 -11.10 -2.38
N GLY A 220 12.70 -10.33 -1.81
CA GLY A 220 12.33 -10.36 -0.39
C GLY A 220 13.31 -9.64 0.54
N PHE A 221 14.59 -10.00 0.56
CA PHE A 221 15.64 -9.35 1.35
C PHE A 221 16.74 -8.81 0.45
N ARG A 222 17.43 -9.71 -0.24
CA ARG A 222 18.42 -9.45 -1.28
C ARG A 222 18.41 -10.59 -2.27
N ASP A 223 18.91 -10.35 -3.45
CA ASP A 223 19.10 -11.42 -4.43
C ASP A 223 20.28 -12.31 -4.02
N PHE A 224 20.08 -13.62 -4.12
CA PHE A 224 21.11 -14.66 -3.90
C PHE A 224 20.79 -15.88 -4.77
N GLU A 225 21.80 -16.70 -4.99
CA GLU A 225 21.67 -17.91 -5.79
C GLU A 225 20.65 -18.87 -5.17
N ASN A 226 19.73 -19.40 -5.99
CA ASN A 226 18.65 -20.29 -5.58
C ASN A 226 17.73 -19.71 -4.48
N ASN A 227 17.48 -18.41 -4.53
CA ASN A 227 16.58 -17.73 -3.61
C ASN A 227 15.15 -18.33 -3.68
N PRO A 228 14.64 -18.97 -2.63
CA PRO A 228 13.32 -19.60 -2.63
C PRO A 228 12.18 -18.63 -2.36
N ILE A 229 12.48 -17.38 -1.97
CA ILE A 229 11.49 -16.39 -1.54
C ILE A 229 10.54 -16.01 -2.67
N PRO A 230 11.00 -15.68 -3.89
CA PRO A 230 10.11 -15.29 -4.98
C PRO A 230 9.03 -16.33 -5.28
N GLU A 231 9.40 -17.61 -5.30
CA GLU A 231 8.44 -18.68 -5.58
C GLU A 231 7.39 -18.82 -4.46
N SER A 232 7.72 -18.45 -3.24
CA SER A 232 6.72 -18.43 -2.17
C SER A 232 5.64 -17.36 -2.41
N PHE A 233 6.00 -16.20 -2.99
CA PHE A 233 5.04 -15.17 -3.38
C PHE A 233 4.16 -15.65 -4.53
N PHE A 234 4.74 -16.26 -5.56
CA PHE A 234 3.99 -16.78 -6.71
C PHE A 234 3.04 -17.91 -6.33
N THR A 235 3.52 -18.87 -5.54
CA THR A 235 2.66 -19.96 -4.98
C THR A 235 1.51 -19.38 -4.15
N TYR A 236 1.75 -18.31 -3.40
CA TYR A 236 0.70 -17.65 -2.64
C TYR A 236 -0.30 -16.94 -3.58
N MET A 237 0.17 -16.21 -4.59
CA MET A 237 -0.67 -15.56 -5.60
C MET A 237 -1.55 -16.57 -6.34
N GLU A 238 -1.01 -17.70 -6.77
CA GLU A 238 -1.74 -18.77 -7.45
C GLU A 238 -2.95 -19.25 -6.64
N LYS A 239 -2.85 -19.25 -5.32
CA LYS A 239 -3.93 -19.72 -4.43
C LYS A 239 -4.94 -18.63 -4.07
N ASN A 240 -4.50 -17.37 -3.98
CA ASN A 240 -5.23 -16.31 -3.30
C ASN A 240 -5.61 -15.11 -4.18
N LEU A 241 -5.13 -15.04 -5.44
CA LEU A 241 -5.55 -13.98 -6.35
C LEU A 241 -7.08 -13.98 -6.50
N PRO A 242 -7.72 -12.80 -6.40
CA PRO A 242 -9.17 -12.69 -6.51
C PRO A 242 -9.67 -12.96 -7.93
N ASN A 243 -10.99 -13.04 -8.08
CA ASN A 243 -11.63 -13.19 -9.38
C ASN A 243 -11.33 -11.98 -10.27
N PRO A 244 -10.75 -12.16 -11.47
CA PRO A 244 -10.37 -11.07 -12.38
C PRO A 244 -11.56 -10.20 -12.84
N LYS A 245 -12.78 -10.73 -12.82
CA LYS A 245 -13.97 -10.02 -13.29
C LYS A 245 -14.19 -8.67 -12.59
N ASN A 246 -13.81 -8.56 -11.31
CA ASN A 246 -14.08 -7.39 -10.48
C ASN A 246 -12.80 -6.75 -9.94
N HIS A 247 -11.63 -7.18 -10.44
CA HIS A 247 -10.35 -6.70 -9.92
C HIS A 247 -9.42 -6.29 -11.05
N LYS A 248 -8.65 -5.22 -10.82
CA LYS A 248 -7.58 -4.77 -11.70
C LYS A 248 -6.23 -4.84 -10.98
N ILE A 249 -5.23 -5.40 -11.63
CA ILE A 249 -3.88 -5.50 -11.06
C ILE A 249 -2.85 -4.99 -12.06
N TYR A 250 -1.97 -4.11 -11.59
CA TYR A 250 -0.88 -3.54 -12.38
C TYR A 250 0.46 -3.90 -11.75
N PHE A 251 1.40 -4.34 -12.57
CA PHE A 251 2.80 -4.48 -12.23
C PHE A 251 3.67 -3.69 -13.20
N ASP A 252 4.81 -3.22 -12.72
CA ASP A 252 5.87 -2.72 -13.59
C ASP A 252 7.25 -2.93 -12.97
N TYR A 253 8.27 -2.75 -13.79
CA TYR A 253 9.65 -2.85 -13.36
C TYR A 253 10.58 -2.08 -14.33
N GLY A 254 11.69 -1.57 -13.76
CA GLY A 254 12.82 -1.05 -14.55
C GLY A 254 13.81 -2.15 -14.93
N THR A 255 14.95 -1.77 -15.50
CA THR A 255 16.00 -2.73 -15.91
C THR A 255 17.35 -2.46 -15.25
N GLU A 256 17.44 -1.39 -14.45
CA GLU A 256 18.69 -0.95 -13.84
C GLU A 256 18.67 -1.07 -12.32
N THR A 257 19.84 -1.10 -11.71
CA THR A 257 20.06 -1.17 -10.26
C THR A 257 19.35 -2.38 -9.63
N LEU A 258 18.53 -2.19 -8.58
CA LEU A 258 17.83 -3.29 -7.91
C LEU A 258 16.77 -3.95 -8.82
N ASP A 259 16.14 -3.19 -9.72
CA ASP A 259 15.15 -3.73 -10.68
C ASP A 259 15.76 -4.75 -11.64
N ALA A 260 17.05 -4.66 -11.95
CA ALA A 260 17.74 -5.67 -12.75
C ALA A 260 17.66 -7.09 -12.14
N SER A 261 17.54 -7.18 -10.81
CA SER A 261 17.37 -8.46 -10.11
C SER A 261 15.97 -9.06 -10.29
N TYR A 262 14.99 -8.27 -10.72
CA TYR A 262 13.59 -8.71 -10.84
C TYR A 262 13.27 -9.32 -12.20
N LEU A 263 14.03 -8.97 -13.24
CA LEU A 263 13.80 -9.41 -14.63
C LEU A 263 13.57 -10.93 -14.78
N LYS A 264 14.30 -11.72 -14.01
CA LYS A 264 14.21 -13.19 -14.03
C LYS A 264 12.94 -13.74 -13.35
N TYR A 265 12.13 -12.89 -12.71
CA TYR A 265 10.91 -13.28 -12.01
C TYR A 265 9.63 -12.77 -12.70
N GLU A 266 9.72 -11.73 -13.52
CA GLU A 266 8.54 -11.04 -14.06
C GLU A 266 7.69 -11.94 -14.97
N TYR A 267 8.32 -12.89 -15.70
CA TYR A 267 7.57 -13.87 -16.49
C TYR A 267 6.65 -14.75 -15.61
N ARG A 268 7.03 -15.01 -14.35
CA ARG A 268 6.19 -15.79 -13.41
C ARG A 268 4.95 -15.01 -12.99
N VAL A 269 5.06 -13.68 -12.88
CA VAL A 269 3.90 -12.81 -12.61
C VAL A 269 2.86 -12.96 -13.73
N ASP A 270 3.32 -12.87 -14.98
CA ASP A 270 2.47 -13.04 -16.17
C ASP A 270 1.80 -14.42 -16.21
N GLU A 271 2.57 -15.50 -16.00
CA GLU A 271 2.07 -16.86 -15.97
C GLU A 271 0.98 -17.04 -14.89
N VAL A 272 1.23 -16.57 -13.69
CA VAL A 272 0.28 -16.70 -12.57
C VAL A 272 -1.01 -15.95 -12.86
N LEU A 273 -0.94 -14.70 -13.30
CA LEU A 273 -2.15 -13.90 -13.57
C LEU A 273 -2.95 -14.45 -14.75
N GLN A 274 -2.28 -14.83 -15.83
CA GLN A 274 -2.94 -15.46 -16.98
C GLN A 274 -3.60 -16.79 -16.61
N SER A 275 -2.94 -17.63 -15.79
CA SER A 275 -3.53 -18.88 -15.29
C SER A 275 -4.80 -18.68 -14.48
N LYS A 276 -4.94 -17.51 -13.84
CA LYS A 276 -6.14 -17.11 -13.06
C LYS A 276 -7.20 -16.42 -13.92
N GLY A 277 -6.98 -16.27 -15.22
CA GLY A 277 -7.92 -15.68 -16.17
C GLY A 277 -7.87 -14.15 -16.26
N TYR A 278 -6.80 -13.52 -15.75
CA TYR A 278 -6.55 -12.11 -16.01
C TYR A 278 -6.16 -11.88 -17.46
N THR A 279 -6.62 -10.77 -18.04
CA THR A 279 -6.41 -10.37 -19.43
C THR A 279 -5.92 -8.92 -19.51
N SER A 280 -5.62 -8.42 -20.67
CA SER A 280 -5.23 -7.02 -20.88
C SER A 280 -6.28 -5.97 -20.46
N GLU A 281 -7.52 -6.39 -20.20
CA GLU A 281 -8.58 -5.50 -19.70
C GLU A 281 -8.43 -5.20 -18.20
N ASN A 282 -7.89 -6.16 -17.45
CA ASN A 282 -7.82 -6.09 -15.99
C ASN A 282 -6.43 -6.38 -15.41
N TYR A 283 -5.43 -6.57 -16.26
CA TYR A 283 -4.05 -6.78 -15.91
C TYR A 283 -3.09 -6.06 -16.85
N LYS A 284 -2.06 -5.45 -16.29
CA LYS A 284 -0.88 -4.95 -17.03
C LYS A 284 0.40 -5.31 -16.29
N SER A 285 1.41 -5.70 -17.04
CA SER A 285 2.81 -5.80 -16.59
C SER A 285 3.67 -5.07 -17.61
N LEU A 286 4.38 -4.02 -17.18
CA LEU A 286 5.11 -3.13 -18.08
C LEU A 286 6.59 -3.07 -17.70
N LYS A 287 7.44 -3.26 -18.71
CA LYS A 287 8.89 -3.08 -18.60
C LYS A 287 9.29 -1.67 -19.01
N PHE A 288 10.12 -1.03 -18.21
CA PHE A 288 10.69 0.30 -18.48
C PHE A 288 12.20 0.20 -18.63
N GLU A 289 12.66 0.11 -19.89
CA GLU A 289 14.07 -0.03 -20.22
C GLU A 289 14.88 1.19 -19.77
N GLY A 290 16.03 0.95 -19.11
CA GLY A 290 16.91 2.00 -18.60
C GLY A 290 16.42 2.69 -17.32
N GLU A 291 15.23 2.38 -16.82
CA GLU A 291 14.75 2.93 -15.55
C GLU A 291 15.30 2.14 -14.36
N ASN A 292 15.63 2.85 -13.30
CA ASN A 292 16.23 2.29 -12.09
C ASN A 292 15.22 2.23 -10.92
N HIS A 293 15.65 1.63 -9.80
CA HIS A 293 14.87 1.51 -8.57
C HIS A 293 14.90 2.81 -7.76
N SER A 294 14.12 3.82 -8.17
CA SER A 294 14.10 5.12 -7.48
C SER A 294 12.77 5.86 -7.66
N GLU A 295 12.51 6.80 -6.75
CA GLU A 295 11.37 7.71 -6.80
C GLU A 295 11.32 8.49 -8.11
N ALA A 296 12.47 8.95 -8.61
CA ALA A 296 12.56 9.66 -9.90
C ALA A 296 12.11 8.81 -11.09
N SER A 297 12.39 7.50 -11.06
CA SER A 297 11.92 6.57 -12.09
C SER A 297 10.43 6.30 -11.97
N TRP A 298 9.90 6.13 -10.75
CA TRP A 298 8.46 5.94 -10.53
C TRP A 298 7.65 7.20 -10.85
N GLN A 299 8.15 8.38 -10.49
CA GLN A 299 7.55 9.67 -10.84
C GLN A 299 7.27 9.82 -12.35
N LYS A 300 8.19 9.40 -13.22
CA LYS A 300 8.05 9.50 -14.68
C LYS A 300 6.89 8.69 -15.24
N ARG A 301 6.44 7.64 -14.54
CA ARG A 301 5.49 6.66 -15.04
C ARG A 301 4.25 6.43 -14.18
N ILE A 302 4.13 7.13 -13.03
CA ILE A 302 3.03 6.94 -12.08
C ILE A 302 1.65 7.25 -12.66
N ASN A 303 1.57 8.09 -13.70
CA ASN A 303 0.33 8.34 -14.43
C ASN A 303 -0.27 7.06 -15.04
N ILE A 304 0.56 6.11 -15.47
CA ILE A 304 0.12 4.89 -16.15
C ILE A 304 -0.69 3.98 -15.20
N PRO A 305 -0.19 3.59 -14.00
CA PRO A 305 -0.98 2.79 -13.06
C PRO A 305 -2.20 3.54 -12.54
N ILE A 306 -2.13 4.86 -12.31
CA ILE A 306 -3.29 5.64 -11.86
C ILE A 306 -4.39 5.65 -12.95
N GLU A 307 -4.04 5.90 -14.21
CA GLU A 307 -4.98 5.85 -15.33
C GLU A 307 -5.53 4.43 -15.57
N PHE A 308 -4.72 3.39 -15.40
CA PHE A 308 -5.19 2.01 -15.50
C PHE A 308 -6.21 1.66 -14.42
N MET A 309 -5.99 2.11 -13.18
CA MET A 309 -6.89 1.84 -12.07
C MET A 309 -8.19 2.66 -12.15
N PHE A 310 -8.09 3.94 -12.43
CA PHE A 310 -9.18 4.91 -12.27
C PHE A 310 -9.58 5.61 -13.58
N GLY A 311 -9.08 5.15 -14.72
CA GLY A 311 -9.42 5.70 -16.03
C GLY A 311 -10.91 5.62 -16.34
N LYS A 312 -11.45 6.69 -16.92
CA LYS A 312 -12.80 6.71 -17.47
C LYS A 312 -12.81 5.96 -18.81
N ASN A 313 -13.78 5.10 -19.01
CA ASN A 313 -14.04 4.39 -20.27
C ASN A 313 -14.59 5.35 -21.33
#